data_0f8250c19f509f5ca38488304bfa1f7a
#
_entry.id   0f8250c19f509f5ca38488304bfa1f7a
#
_cell.length_a   1.000
_cell.length_b   1.000
_cell.length_c   1.000
_cell.angle_alpha   90.00
_cell.angle_beta   90.00
_cell.angle_gamma   90.00
#
_symmetry.space_group_name_H-M   'P 1'
#
loop_
_entity.id
_entity.type
_entity.pdbx_description
1 polymer ?
#
loop_
_entity_poly.entity_id
_entity_poly.type
_entity_poly.pdbx_seq_one_letter_code
_entity_poly.pdbx_strand_id
1 'polypeptide(L)'
;MQNHKLLILVFIIFFNSCGVKKVSYRDNNPKKIKNKSVKSVNRFFKSMTNQQRTHWYVNTYSKISIDEMKKFGIPASITMAQGILESNSGKGSLALKSNNHFGIKCHKGWR
;
A
#
# COMPACT_ATOMS: atom_id res chain seq x y z
N MET A 1 10.67 33.09 41.73
CA MET A 1 10.62 31.63 41.69
C MET A 1 9.26 31.07 41.18
N GLN A 2 8.27 31.91 40.87
CA GLN A 2 6.92 31.48 40.46
C GLN A 2 6.81 31.19 38.96
N ASN A 3 7.60 31.83 38.11
CA ASN A 3 7.47 31.76 36.64
C ASN A 3 8.02 30.47 36.00
N HIS A 4 8.96 29.77 36.67
CA HIS A 4 9.49 28.52 36.18
C HIS A 4 8.49 27.34 36.25
N LYS A 5 7.62 27.36 37.28
CA LYS A 5 6.58 26.31 37.42
C LYS A 5 5.51 26.42 36.32
N LEU A 6 5.17 27.65 35.92
CA LEU A 6 4.22 27.91 34.84
C LEU A 6 4.78 27.48 33.49
N LEU A 7 6.08 27.72 33.23
CA LEU A 7 6.78 27.34 31.99
C LEU A 7 6.88 25.83 31.83
N ILE A 8 7.13 25.09 32.92
CA ILE A 8 7.18 23.64 32.95
C ILE A 8 5.79 23.03 32.66
N LEU A 9 4.73 23.67 33.22
CA LEU A 9 3.36 23.20 33.04
C LEU A 9 2.87 23.36 31.60
N VAL A 10 3.27 24.43 30.91
CA VAL A 10 2.99 24.67 29.49
C VAL A 10 3.75 23.67 28.61
N PHE A 11 4.98 23.31 28.97
CA PHE A 11 5.80 22.36 28.21
C PHE A 11 5.24 20.94 28.26
N ILE A 12 4.61 20.53 29.36
CA ILE A 12 4.00 19.20 29.53
C ILE A 12 2.75 19.03 28.64
N ILE A 13 2.02 20.10 28.31
CA ILE A 13 0.80 20.06 27.51
C ILE A 13 1.11 19.79 26.03
N PHE A 14 2.30 20.19 25.53
CA PHE A 14 2.67 20.00 24.13
C PHE A 14 3.12 18.58 23.77
N PHE A 15 3.43 17.71 24.74
CA PHE A 15 3.89 16.34 24.47
C PHE A 15 2.78 15.28 24.39
N ASN A 16 1.50 15.65 24.59
CA ASN A 16 0.39 14.68 24.54
C ASN A 16 -0.23 14.50 23.14
N SER A 17 0.38 15.02 22.08
CA SER A 17 -0.16 14.94 20.73
C SER A 17 0.64 13.99 19.85
N CYS A 18 0.62 12.69 20.15
CA CYS A 18 0.87 11.67 19.13
C CYS A 18 0.21 10.35 19.53
N GLY A 19 -1.11 10.35 19.54
CA GLY A 19 -1.90 9.12 19.61
C GLY A 19 -1.91 8.43 18.25
N VAL A 20 -0.82 7.73 17.91
CA VAL A 20 -0.83 6.79 16.78
C VAL A 20 -1.85 5.71 17.10
N LYS A 21 -3.06 5.79 16.53
CA LYS A 21 -4.03 4.68 16.57
C LYS A 21 -3.37 3.51 15.86
N LYS A 22 -3.06 2.45 16.62
CA LYS A 22 -2.68 1.16 16.03
C LYS A 22 -3.80 0.72 15.09
N VAL A 23 -3.56 0.83 13.79
CA VAL A 23 -4.44 0.24 12.78
C VAL A 23 -4.33 -1.27 12.97
N SER A 24 -5.38 -1.87 13.52
CA SER A 24 -5.49 -3.35 13.60
C SER A 24 -5.52 -3.88 12.17
N TYR A 25 -4.42 -4.51 11.76
CA TYR A 25 -4.32 -5.18 10.46
C TYR A 25 -5.25 -6.39 10.48
N ARG A 26 -6.42 -6.27 9.87
CA ARG A 26 -7.30 -7.41 9.62
C ARG A 26 -6.65 -8.25 8.54
N ASP A 27 -6.30 -9.48 8.86
CA ASP A 27 -5.68 -10.47 7.97
C ASP A 27 -6.68 -10.86 6.86
N ASN A 28 -6.83 -9.99 5.86
CA ASN A 28 -7.58 -10.29 4.65
C ASN A 28 -6.61 -11.01 3.70
N ASN A 29 -6.37 -12.29 3.99
CA ASN A 29 -5.71 -13.21 3.07
C ASN A 29 -6.37 -13.06 1.69
N PRO A 30 -5.67 -12.60 0.63
CA PRO A 30 -6.25 -12.52 -0.70
C PRO A 30 -6.60 -13.94 -1.11
N LYS A 31 -7.86 -14.33 -0.95
CA LYS A 31 -8.38 -15.58 -1.51
C LYS A 31 -7.98 -15.56 -2.97
N LYS A 32 -7.06 -16.46 -3.33
CA LYS A 32 -6.57 -16.77 -4.66
C LYS A 32 -7.71 -16.50 -5.65
N ILE A 33 -7.61 -15.45 -6.44
CA ILE A 33 -8.59 -15.11 -7.47
C ILE A 33 -8.43 -16.20 -8.53
N LYS A 34 -9.12 -17.33 -8.30
CA LYS A 34 -9.22 -18.42 -9.27
C LYS A 34 -9.97 -17.85 -10.48
N ASN A 35 -9.26 -17.68 -11.60
CA ASN A 35 -9.78 -17.55 -12.96
C ASN A 35 -11.10 -16.78 -13.14
N LYS A 36 -11.25 -15.61 -12.54
CA LYS A 36 -12.27 -14.66 -12.96
C LYS A 36 -11.84 -14.06 -14.27
N SER A 37 -12.63 -14.26 -15.33
CA SER A 37 -12.40 -13.68 -16.66
C SER A 37 -11.99 -12.20 -16.53
N VAL A 38 -10.98 -11.78 -17.26
CA VAL A 38 -10.47 -10.38 -17.30
C VAL A 38 -11.63 -9.37 -17.43
N LYS A 39 -12.73 -9.74 -18.10
CA LYS A 39 -13.95 -8.91 -18.20
C LYS A 39 -14.62 -8.65 -16.85
N SER A 40 -14.71 -9.63 -15.95
CA SER A 40 -15.33 -9.45 -14.63
C SER A 40 -14.48 -8.58 -13.71
N VAL A 41 -13.15 -8.74 -13.80
CA VAL A 41 -12.19 -7.93 -13.05
C VAL A 41 -12.19 -6.48 -13.54
N ASN A 42 -12.24 -6.25 -14.85
CA ASN A 42 -12.37 -4.90 -15.42
C ASN A 42 -13.68 -4.21 -14.96
N ARG A 43 -14.80 -4.95 -14.90
CA ARG A 43 -16.06 -4.39 -14.39
C ARG A 43 -15.95 -3.99 -12.91
N PHE A 44 -15.32 -4.82 -12.10
CA PHE A 44 -15.05 -4.53 -10.69
C PHE A 44 -14.25 -3.22 -10.52
N PHE A 45 -13.14 -3.06 -11.24
CA PHE A 45 -12.34 -1.84 -11.18
C PHE A 45 -13.06 -0.60 -11.76
N LYS A 46 -13.95 -0.80 -12.74
CA LYS A 46 -14.72 0.30 -13.35
C LYS A 46 -15.72 0.92 -12.38
N SER A 47 -16.25 0.13 -11.43
CA SER A 47 -17.21 0.62 -10.42
C SER A 47 -16.55 1.37 -9.25
N MET A 48 -15.22 1.32 -9.14
CA MET A 48 -14.48 1.96 -8.06
C MET A 48 -13.97 3.35 -8.44
N THR A 49 -14.01 4.28 -7.48
CA THR A 49 -13.27 5.55 -7.57
C THR A 49 -11.76 5.29 -7.52
N ASN A 50 -10.95 6.30 -7.88
CA ASN A 50 -9.49 6.20 -7.78
C ASN A 50 -9.04 5.90 -6.35
N GLN A 51 -9.64 6.57 -5.37
CA GLN A 51 -9.33 6.39 -3.95
C GLN A 51 -9.67 4.97 -3.47
N GLN A 52 -10.82 4.44 -3.84
CA GLN A 52 -11.23 3.08 -3.50
C GLN A 52 -10.28 2.03 -4.10
N ARG A 53 -9.83 2.23 -5.35
CA ARG A 53 -8.84 1.34 -5.98
C ARG A 53 -7.50 1.38 -5.28
N THR A 54 -7.01 2.57 -4.93
CA THR A 54 -5.75 2.72 -4.19
C THR A 54 -5.83 2.03 -2.84
N HIS A 55 -6.91 2.21 -2.10
CA HIS A 55 -7.13 1.54 -0.83
C HIS A 55 -7.19 0.01 -0.98
N TRP A 56 -7.92 -0.47 -1.99
CA TRP A 56 -7.96 -1.90 -2.32
C TRP A 56 -6.57 -2.45 -2.65
N TYR A 57 -5.78 -1.71 -3.44
CA TYR A 57 -4.43 -2.10 -3.82
C TYR A 57 -3.50 -2.22 -2.60
N VAL A 58 -3.53 -1.23 -1.72
CA VAL A 58 -2.76 -1.25 -0.47
C VAL A 58 -3.14 -2.46 0.38
N ASN A 59 -4.43 -2.70 0.60
CA ASN A 59 -4.90 -3.84 1.38
C ASN A 59 -4.51 -5.19 0.78
N THR A 60 -4.40 -5.27 -0.55
CA THR A 60 -4.09 -6.51 -1.26
C THR A 60 -2.59 -6.82 -1.24
N TYR A 61 -1.72 -5.81 -1.37
CA TYR A 61 -0.29 -6.00 -1.63
C TYR A 61 0.63 -5.55 -0.49
N SER A 62 0.10 -4.95 0.60
CA SER A 62 0.91 -4.45 1.71
C SER A 62 1.80 -5.53 2.33
N LYS A 63 1.28 -6.75 2.51
CA LYS A 63 2.06 -7.84 3.05
C LYS A 63 3.28 -8.16 2.19
N ILE A 64 3.11 -8.26 0.88
CA ILE A 64 4.20 -8.52 -0.07
C ILE A 64 5.24 -7.41 0.02
N SER A 65 4.81 -6.14 0.03
CA SER A 65 5.73 -5.00 0.12
C SER A 65 6.52 -4.96 1.43
N ILE A 66 5.91 -5.39 2.54
CA ILE A 66 6.59 -5.51 3.84
C ILE A 66 7.59 -6.67 3.83
N ASP A 67 7.23 -7.81 3.26
CA ASP A 67 8.12 -8.97 3.16
C ASP A 67 9.34 -8.65 2.26
N GLU A 68 9.14 -7.94 1.14
CA GLU A 68 10.22 -7.45 0.28
C GLU A 68 11.11 -6.41 1.01
N MET A 69 10.53 -5.52 1.81
CA MET A 69 11.30 -4.58 2.63
C MET A 69 12.23 -5.31 3.60
N LYS A 70 11.74 -6.36 4.26
CA LYS A 70 12.56 -7.16 5.19
C LYS A 70 13.69 -7.88 4.48
N LYS A 71 13.47 -8.33 3.25
CA LYS A 71 14.42 -9.11 2.47
C LYS A 71 15.47 -8.26 1.77
N PHE A 72 15.09 -7.11 1.24
CA PHE A 72 15.92 -6.29 0.36
C PHE A 72 16.23 -4.89 0.91
N GLY A 73 15.65 -4.50 2.05
CA GLY A 73 15.90 -3.19 2.68
C GLY A 73 15.21 -2.01 2.01
N ILE A 74 14.40 -2.22 0.98
CA ILE A 74 13.65 -1.15 0.30
C ILE A 74 12.38 -0.85 1.11
N PRO A 75 12.12 0.41 1.53
CA PRO A 75 10.94 0.74 2.29
C PRO A 75 9.64 0.28 1.60
N ALA A 76 8.77 -0.42 2.32
CA ALA A 76 7.52 -0.96 1.79
C ALA A 76 6.62 0.13 1.16
N SER A 77 6.66 1.35 1.71
CA SER A 77 5.92 2.50 1.16
C SER A 77 6.39 2.89 -0.24
N ILE A 78 7.68 2.78 -0.53
CA ILE A 78 8.24 3.08 -1.85
C ILE A 78 7.79 2.03 -2.87
N THR A 79 7.94 0.74 -2.55
CA THR A 79 7.48 -0.36 -3.40
C THR A 79 5.98 -0.25 -3.68
N MET A 80 5.20 0.08 -2.64
CA MET A 80 3.76 0.25 -2.75
C MET A 80 3.38 1.43 -3.64
N ALA A 81 4.02 2.59 -3.44
CA ALA A 81 3.75 3.80 -4.24
C ALA A 81 4.06 3.57 -5.73
N GLN A 82 5.19 2.94 -6.04
CA GLN A 82 5.55 2.57 -7.41
C GLN A 82 4.53 1.61 -8.01
N GLY A 83 4.15 0.55 -7.28
CA GLY A 83 3.14 -0.39 -7.75
C GLY A 83 1.78 0.26 -8.03
N ILE A 84 1.34 1.20 -7.21
CA ILE A 84 0.11 1.99 -7.42
C ILE A 84 0.19 2.80 -8.71
N LEU A 85 1.29 3.53 -8.90
CA LEU A 85 1.48 4.42 -10.05
C LEU A 85 1.60 3.61 -11.36
N GLU A 86 2.50 2.64 -11.41
CA GLU A 86 2.82 1.86 -12.62
C GLU A 86 1.66 0.97 -13.06
N SER A 87 0.93 0.37 -12.11
CA SER A 87 -0.20 -0.51 -12.40
C SER A 87 -1.55 0.20 -12.48
N ASN A 88 -1.62 1.53 -12.27
CA ASN A 88 -2.88 2.24 -12.07
C ASN A 88 -3.74 1.57 -10.97
N SER A 89 -3.15 1.35 -9.80
CA SER A 89 -3.75 0.63 -8.67
C SER A 89 -4.26 -0.78 -9.07
N GLY A 90 -3.50 -1.50 -9.91
CA GLY A 90 -3.83 -2.84 -10.37
C GLY A 90 -4.80 -2.91 -11.57
N LYS A 91 -5.32 -1.79 -12.09
CA LYS A 91 -6.22 -1.74 -13.24
C LYS A 91 -5.49 -1.81 -14.59
N GLY A 92 -4.18 -1.58 -14.61
CA GLY A 92 -3.38 -1.59 -15.83
C GLY A 92 -3.46 -2.93 -16.55
N SER A 93 -3.40 -2.91 -17.88
CA SER A 93 -3.55 -4.14 -18.71
C SER A 93 -2.47 -5.19 -18.43
N LEU A 94 -1.25 -4.77 -18.12
CA LEU A 94 -0.16 -5.68 -17.75
C LEU A 94 -0.38 -6.31 -16.38
N ALA A 95 -0.87 -5.55 -15.40
CA ALA A 95 -1.22 -6.08 -14.09
C ALA A 95 -2.35 -7.11 -14.20
N LEU A 96 -3.40 -6.82 -14.98
CA LEU A 96 -4.56 -7.69 -15.13
C LEU A 96 -4.28 -8.97 -15.93
N LYS A 97 -3.44 -8.90 -16.98
CA LYS A 97 -3.20 -10.03 -17.88
C LYS A 97 -2.03 -10.90 -17.46
N SER A 98 -0.99 -10.30 -16.90
CA SER A 98 0.28 -10.96 -16.60
C SER A 98 0.78 -10.78 -15.17
N ASN A 99 -0.03 -10.15 -14.30
CA ASN A 99 0.37 -9.82 -12.93
C ASN A 99 1.65 -8.94 -12.87
N ASN A 100 1.92 -8.22 -13.94
CA ASN A 100 3.10 -7.35 -14.05
C ASN A 100 2.73 -5.93 -13.63
N HIS A 101 2.89 -5.64 -12.34
CA HIS A 101 2.53 -4.37 -11.73
C HIS A 101 3.55 -3.25 -11.97
N PHE A 102 4.77 -3.59 -12.36
CA PHE A 102 5.87 -2.64 -12.55
C PHE A 102 6.27 -2.44 -14.01
N GLY A 103 5.52 -3.03 -14.95
CA GLY A 103 5.80 -2.92 -16.37
C GLY A 103 7.16 -3.51 -16.79
N ILE A 104 7.71 -4.45 -16.02
CA ILE A 104 9.00 -5.06 -16.29
C ILE A 104 8.93 -5.84 -17.59
N LYS A 105 9.85 -5.54 -18.52
CA LYS A 105 9.96 -6.23 -19.81
C LYS A 105 11.04 -7.29 -19.74
N CYS A 106 10.75 -8.50 -20.25
CA CYS A 106 11.77 -9.52 -20.41
C CYS A 106 12.77 -9.10 -21.49
N HIS A 107 14.06 -9.19 -21.17
CA HIS A 107 15.15 -9.03 -22.11
C HIS A 107 15.60 -10.41 -22.62
N LYS A 108 16.12 -10.49 -23.87
CA LYS A 108 16.57 -11.73 -24.49
C LYS A 108 17.67 -12.47 -23.69
N GLY A 109 18.37 -11.81 -22.76
CA GLY A 109 19.38 -12.38 -21.88
C GLY A 109 18.89 -12.86 -20.51
N TRP A 110 17.61 -12.70 -20.18
CA TRP A 110 17.03 -13.18 -18.92
C TRP A 110 16.59 -14.64 -19.11
N ARG A 111 17.39 -15.56 -18.60
CA ARG A 111 17.04 -16.99 -18.51
C ARG A 111 16.93 -17.39 -17.05
#